data_754d34b7ae5a191feb1ee6ffa1f28110
#
_entry.id   754d34b7ae5a191feb1ee6ffa1f28110
#
_cell.length_a   1.000
_cell.length_b   1.000
_cell.length_c   1.000
_cell.angle_alpha   90.00
_cell.angle_beta   90.00
_cell.angle_gamma   90.00
#
_symmetry.space_group_name_H-M   'P 1'
#
loop_
_entity.id
_entity.type
_entity.pdbx_description
1 polymer ?
#
loop_
_entity_poly.entity_id
_entity_poly.type
_entity_poly.pdbx_seq_one_letter_code
_entity_poly.pdbx_strand_id
1 'polypeptide(L)'
;MRPSQEVPVNPGSHKCPVCGMAVRIIRRADGKADYYEPLEQHEVSNKLDPVDVITSNKLKLLREGKKTVAFVGMALTSCSLAPYDDENVEIWGVNEQHAYEWMKRWDRWFQMHIRPYYTRTFDVPGVKEHYPWLCEEHGKPIYMLNVDEEIPDSVEYPLARMNKRFFSKIRRGDEKVKYYTSTMPYMMALALDEGFERIEIYGMEMAGPDEYVAQRPCGEFWLGMAAGMGVEIYLPPDNQLIKGYLYGYKGQGY
;
A
#
# COMPACT_ATOMS: atom_id res chain seq x y z
N MET A 1 -5.08 8.25 -40.86
CA MET A 1 -4.50 8.69 -39.57
C MET A 1 -3.96 10.10 -39.79
N ARG A 2 -4.55 11.10 -39.14
CA ARG A 2 -3.99 12.48 -39.14
C ARG A 2 -3.02 12.57 -37.98
N PRO A 3 -1.83 13.18 -38.16
CA PRO A 3 -0.88 13.36 -37.07
C PRO A 3 -1.48 14.33 -36.04
N SER A 4 -1.28 14.03 -34.75
CA SER A 4 -1.61 14.90 -33.63
C SER A 4 -0.88 16.23 -33.81
N GLN A 5 -1.61 17.34 -33.90
CA GLN A 5 -1.02 18.66 -33.84
C GLN A 5 -0.57 18.95 -32.40
N GLU A 6 0.73 18.98 -32.20
CA GLU A 6 1.32 19.54 -30.98
C GLU A 6 1.02 21.04 -30.94
N VAL A 7 0.20 21.45 -29.99
CA VAL A 7 0.04 22.87 -29.66
C VAL A 7 1.16 23.22 -28.71
N PRO A 8 2.06 24.17 -29.04
CA PRO A 8 3.12 24.55 -28.13
C PRO A 8 2.52 25.27 -26.92
N VAL A 9 2.52 24.60 -25.78
CA VAL A 9 2.17 25.20 -24.50
C VAL A 9 3.44 25.72 -23.84
N ASN A 10 3.43 26.97 -23.44
CA ASN A 10 4.56 27.64 -22.81
C ASN A 10 5.05 26.85 -21.58
N PRO A 11 6.30 26.38 -21.56
CA PRO A 11 6.79 25.60 -20.43
C PRO A 11 6.82 26.50 -19.18
N GLY A 12 6.10 26.09 -18.13
CA GLY A 12 6.06 26.80 -16.84
C GLY A 12 4.70 27.37 -16.43
N SER A 13 3.65 27.29 -17.28
CA SER A 13 2.34 27.88 -16.95
C SER A 13 1.36 26.92 -16.26
N HIS A 14 1.62 25.62 -16.26
CA HIS A 14 0.72 24.62 -15.68
C HIS A 14 1.44 23.84 -14.58
N LYS A 15 0.81 23.80 -13.43
CA LYS A 15 1.26 22.97 -12.29
C LYS A 15 0.26 21.85 -12.09
N CYS A 16 0.74 20.66 -11.77
CA CYS A 16 -0.12 19.55 -11.36
C CYS A 16 -0.96 20.00 -10.16
N PRO A 17 -2.29 19.89 -10.21
CA PRO A 17 -3.15 20.31 -9.10
C PRO A 17 -2.97 19.45 -7.85
N VAL A 18 -2.28 18.31 -7.97
CA VAL A 18 -2.07 17.35 -6.87
C VAL A 18 -0.73 17.57 -6.18
N CYS A 19 0.35 17.83 -6.93
CA CYS A 19 1.71 17.93 -6.36
C CYS A 19 2.43 19.26 -6.66
N GLY A 20 1.81 20.19 -7.38
CA GLY A 20 2.38 21.51 -7.71
C GLY A 20 3.55 21.50 -8.72
N MET A 21 4.00 20.33 -9.19
CA MET A 21 5.08 20.24 -10.18
C MET A 21 4.67 20.77 -11.56
N ALA A 22 5.65 21.28 -12.31
CA ALA A 22 5.43 21.69 -13.68
C ALA A 22 5.06 20.46 -14.55
N VAL A 23 3.95 20.55 -15.27
CA VAL A 23 3.41 19.45 -16.07
C VAL A 23 3.05 19.93 -17.47
N ARG A 24 3.12 19.00 -18.43
CA ARG A 24 2.54 19.17 -19.76
C ARG A 24 1.14 18.57 -19.76
N ILE A 25 0.17 19.33 -20.22
CA ILE A 25 -1.20 18.85 -20.43
C ILE A 25 -1.26 18.22 -21.82
N ILE A 26 -1.60 16.94 -21.88
CA ILE A 26 -1.83 16.23 -23.13
C ILE A 26 -3.34 16.04 -23.30
N ARG A 27 -3.90 16.74 -24.33
CA ARG A 27 -5.31 16.61 -24.70
C ARG A 27 -5.49 15.45 -25.68
N ARG A 28 -6.45 14.58 -25.38
CA ARG A 28 -6.82 13.52 -26.31
C ARG A 28 -7.68 14.12 -27.44
N ALA A 29 -7.47 13.59 -28.66
CA ALA A 29 -8.21 14.01 -29.85
C ALA A 29 -9.72 13.70 -29.79
N ASP A 30 -10.15 12.86 -28.85
CA ASP A 30 -11.54 12.46 -28.62
C ASP A 30 -12.28 13.36 -27.59
N GLY A 31 -11.64 14.38 -27.09
CA GLY A 31 -12.21 15.33 -26.13
C GLY A 31 -12.41 14.79 -24.71
N LYS A 32 -11.94 13.56 -24.43
CA LYS A 32 -12.00 12.96 -23.10
C LYS A 32 -10.69 13.20 -22.34
N ALA A 33 -10.86 13.46 -21.05
CA ALA A 33 -9.88 13.70 -19.99
C ALA A 33 -8.41 13.91 -20.40
N ASP A 34 -7.92 15.09 -20.10
CA ASP A 34 -6.51 15.44 -20.16
C ASP A 34 -5.72 14.61 -19.13
N TYR A 35 -4.51 14.19 -19.47
CA TYR A 35 -3.60 13.65 -18.47
C TYR A 35 -2.36 14.56 -18.37
N TYR A 36 -1.72 14.51 -17.19
CA TYR A 36 -0.58 15.35 -16.88
C TYR A 36 0.71 14.55 -16.99
N GLU A 37 1.64 15.00 -17.80
CA GLU A 37 2.96 14.42 -17.94
C GLU A 37 4.00 15.32 -17.26
N PRO A 38 4.82 14.83 -16.33
CA PRO A 38 5.89 15.61 -15.72
C PRO A 38 6.87 16.11 -16.77
N LEU A 39 7.26 17.39 -16.71
CA LEU A 39 8.21 18.00 -17.64
C LEU A 39 9.67 17.60 -17.38
N GLU A 40 9.98 17.11 -16.20
CA GLU A 40 11.31 16.66 -15.82
C GLU A 40 11.25 15.24 -15.28
N GLN A 41 12.08 14.35 -15.85
CA GLN A 41 12.42 13.11 -15.18
C GLN A 41 13.36 13.47 -14.03
N HIS A 42 12.85 13.51 -12.82
CA HIS A 42 13.72 13.60 -11.65
C HIS A 42 14.67 12.40 -11.68
N GLU A 43 15.95 12.65 -11.97
CA GLU A 43 17.01 11.78 -11.49
C GLU A 43 16.91 11.82 -9.96
N VAL A 44 16.32 10.78 -9.40
CA VAL A 44 16.30 10.59 -7.95
C VAL A 44 17.75 10.54 -7.50
N SER A 45 18.19 11.64 -6.91
CA SER A 45 19.49 11.73 -6.26
C SER A 45 19.63 10.51 -5.34
N ASN A 46 20.68 9.70 -5.56
CA ASN A 46 21.02 8.53 -4.73
C ASN A 46 21.49 8.91 -3.31
N LYS A 47 21.35 10.15 -2.90
CA LYS A 47 21.58 10.59 -1.54
C LYS A 47 20.25 10.48 -0.79
N LEU A 48 20.21 9.58 0.19
CA LEU A 48 19.13 9.53 1.17
C LEU A 48 18.95 10.93 1.76
N ASP A 49 17.76 11.49 1.65
CA ASP A 49 17.42 12.75 2.28
C ASP A 49 17.63 12.60 3.80
N PRO A 50 18.13 13.64 4.51
CA PRO A 50 18.25 13.58 5.97
C PRO A 50 16.93 13.21 6.68
N VAL A 51 15.80 13.56 6.09
CA VAL A 51 14.46 13.18 6.57
C VAL A 51 14.25 11.67 6.50
N ASP A 52 14.68 11.00 5.41
CA ASP A 52 14.60 9.55 5.26
C ASP A 52 15.43 8.82 6.31
N VAL A 53 16.60 9.36 6.65
CA VAL A 53 17.49 8.78 7.68
C VAL A 53 16.89 8.92 9.08
N ILE A 54 16.30 10.08 9.40
CA ILE A 54 15.68 10.33 10.72
C ILE A 54 14.43 9.46 10.88
N THR A 55 13.58 9.42 9.86
CA THR A 55 12.37 8.60 9.85
C THR A 55 12.71 7.11 9.92
N SER A 56 13.70 6.65 9.14
CA SER A 56 14.17 5.27 9.16
C SER A 56 14.74 4.87 10.52
N ASN A 57 15.51 5.74 11.19
CA ASN A 57 16.06 5.48 12.52
C ASN A 57 14.96 5.48 13.59
N LYS A 58 13.99 6.41 13.55
CA LYS A 58 12.83 6.42 14.46
C LYS A 58 11.99 5.14 14.31
N LEU A 59 11.73 4.73 13.07
CA LEU A 59 11.01 3.49 12.77
C LEU A 59 11.79 2.23 13.19
N LYS A 60 13.11 2.26 13.05
CA LYS A 60 13.99 1.17 13.50
C LYS A 60 13.99 1.02 15.03
N LEU A 61 13.95 2.14 15.77
CA LEU A 61 13.83 2.15 17.24
C LEU A 61 12.48 1.63 17.71
N LEU A 62 11.38 1.94 16.98
CA LEU A 62 10.05 1.41 17.29
C LEU A 62 9.95 -0.11 17.09
N ARG A 63 10.86 -0.68 16.31
CA ARG A 63 10.88 -2.10 15.94
C ARG A 63 11.79 -2.95 16.84
N GLU A 64 12.57 -2.38 17.75
CA GLU A 64 13.61 -3.13 18.50
C GLU A 64 13.11 -4.49 19.01
N GLY A 65 13.58 -5.56 18.37
CA GLY A 65 13.34 -6.95 18.74
C GLY A 65 12.16 -7.65 18.06
N LYS A 66 11.20 -6.96 17.46
CA LYS A 66 10.04 -7.60 16.83
C LYS A 66 10.40 -8.15 15.45
N LYS A 67 10.24 -9.46 15.28
CA LYS A 67 10.51 -10.17 14.02
C LYS A 67 9.25 -10.60 13.29
N THR A 68 8.11 -10.49 13.96
CA THR A 68 6.78 -10.85 13.44
C THR A 68 5.93 -9.61 13.27
N VAL A 69 5.20 -9.55 12.17
CA VAL A 69 4.18 -8.54 11.92
C VAL A 69 2.86 -9.21 11.54
N ALA A 70 1.76 -8.68 12.07
CA ALA A 70 0.41 -9.07 11.71
C ALA A 70 -0.24 -7.97 10.89
N PHE A 71 -0.62 -8.28 9.65
CA PHE A 71 -1.45 -7.42 8.81
C PHE A 71 -2.91 -7.70 9.13
N VAL A 72 -3.68 -6.65 9.38
CA VAL A 72 -5.09 -6.79 9.69
C VAL A 72 -5.92 -6.09 8.63
N GLY A 73 -6.82 -6.83 8.00
CA GLY A 73 -7.81 -6.37 7.02
C GLY A 73 -9.21 -6.27 7.62
N MET A 74 -10.20 -6.06 6.75
CA MET A 74 -11.59 -5.77 7.14
C MET A 74 -12.50 -7.01 7.23
N ALA A 75 -12.06 -8.19 6.74
CA ALA A 75 -12.90 -9.38 6.74
C ALA A 75 -13.09 -9.94 8.15
N LEU A 76 -14.34 -10.02 8.59
CA LEU A 76 -14.72 -10.40 9.95
C LEU A 76 -14.38 -11.85 10.31
N THR A 77 -14.04 -12.66 9.33
CA THR A 77 -13.65 -14.07 9.51
C THR A 77 -12.44 -14.25 10.43
N SER A 78 -11.49 -13.31 10.40
CA SER A 78 -10.27 -13.47 11.18
C SER A 78 -9.65 -12.17 11.73
N CYS A 79 -10.19 -11.00 11.41
CA CYS A 79 -9.62 -9.73 11.90
C CYS A 79 -9.53 -9.65 13.42
N SER A 80 -10.48 -10.22 14.15
CA SER A 80 -10.49 -10.27 15.63
C SER A 80 -9.52 -11.29 16.22
N LEU A 81 -8.95 -12.18 15.40
CA LEU A 81 -8.01 -13.23 15.82
C LEU A 81 -6.55 -12.76 15.80
N ALA A 82 -6.30 -11.53 15.32
CA ALA A 82 -4.94 -10.99 15.31
C ALA A 82 -4.37 -10.93 16.75
N PRO A 83 -3.07 -11.13 16.92
CA PRO A 83 -2.43 -11.27 18.24
C PRO A 83 -2.28 -9.91 18.93
N TYR A 84 -3.40 -9.25 19.23
CA TYR A 84 -3.42 -7.90 19.83
C TYR A 84 -2.76 -7.83 21.20
N ASP A 85 -2.71 -8.94 21.93
CA ASP A 85 -2.17 -9.00 23.29
C ASP A 85 -0.67 -9.42 23.30
N ASP A 86 -0.08 -9.77 22.13
CA ASP A 86 1.34 -10.11 22.02
C ASP A 86 2.18 -8.91 21.63
N GLU A 87 2.90 -8.35 22.59
CA GLU A 87 3.77 -7.19 22.38
C GLU A 87 4.97 -7.48 21.47
N ASN A 88 5.33 -8.74 21.23
CA ASN A 88 6.41 -9.12 20.31
C ASN A 88 6.00 -9.09 18.85
N VAL A 89 4.71 -8.91 18.55
CA VAL A 89 4.17 -8.81 17.20
C VAL A 89 3.81 -7.36 16.90
N GLU A 90 4.26 -6.81 15.78
CA GLU A 90 3.73 -5.54 15.28
C GLU A 90 2.36 -5.75 14.65
N ILE A 91 1.40 -4.90 14.97
CA ILE A 91 0.06 -4.90 14.36
C ILE A 91 -0.04 -3.74 13.37
N TRP A 92 -0.28 -4.06 12.11
CA TRP A 92 -0.45 -3.08 11.04
C TRP A 92 -1.90 -3.01 10.59
N GLY A 93 -2.50 -1.84 10.76
CA GLY A 93 -3.89 -1.57 10.38
C GLY A 93 -4.02 -0.83 9.05
N VAL A 94 -5.23 -0.82 8.49
CA VAL A 94 -5.53 -0.16 7.22
C VAL A 94 -6.88 0.55 7.24
N ASN A 95 -7.00 1.63 6.49
CA ASN A 95 -8.27 2.30 6.17
C ASN A 95 -9.12 2.66 7.42
N GLU A 96 -10.42 2.37 7.42
CA GLU A 96 -11.38 2.75 8.44
C GLU A 96 -11.46 1.78 9.64
N GLN A 97 -10.50 0.89 9.82
CA GLN A 97 -10.51 -0.14 10.89
C GLN A 97 -10.52 0.41 12.31
N HIS A 98 -10.02 1.62 12.51
CA HIS A 98 -10.00 2.27 13.84
C HIS A 98 -11.39 2.39 14.46
N ALA A 99 -12.46 2.39 13.64
CA ALA A 99 -13.84 2.52 14.09
C ALA A 99 -14.43 1.21 14.66
N TYR A 100 -13.72 0.10 14.60
CA TYR A 100 -14.23 -1.20 15.01
C TYR A 100 -13.60 -1.65 16.34
N GLU A 101 -14.44 -2.16 17.25
CA GLU A 101 -14.04 -2.61 18.58
C GLU A 101 -13.00 -3.75 18.58
N TRP A 102 -12.90 -4.50 17.52
CA TRP A 102 -11.91 -5.57 17.39
C TRP A 102 -10.49 -5.05 17.11
N MET A 103 -10.32 -3.82 16.60
CA MET A 103 -9.01 -3.17 16.46
C MET A 103 -8.53 -2.61 17.79
N LYS A 104 -8.01 -3.48 18.65
CA LYS A 104 -7.61 -3.13 20.03
C LYS A 104 -6.29 -2.39 20.12
N ARG A 105 -5.39 -2.63 19.18
CA ARG A 105 -4.04 -2.07 19.14
C ARG A 105 -3.53 -2.04 17.71
N TRP A 106 -2.70 -1.06 17.40
CA TRP A 106 -1.92 -1.00 16.18
C TRP A 106 -0.57 -0.34 16.44
N ASP A 107 0.42 -0.63 15.61
CA ASP A 107 1.76 -0.06 15.67
C ASP A 107 2.05 0.82 14.45
N ARG A 108 1.50 0.47 13.27
CA ARG A 108 1.55 1.26 12.04
C ARG A 108 0.21 1.23 11.33
N TRP A 109 -0.09 2.32 10.63
CA TRP A 109 -1.31 2.44 9.84
C TRP A 109 -0.99 2.66 8.38
N PHE A 110 -1.86 2.17 7.48
CA PHE A 110 -1.70 2.34 6.05
C PHE A 110 -2.96 2.93 5.43
N GLN A 111 -2.85 4.16 4.92
CA GLN A 111 -3.88 4.85 4.18
C GLN A 111 -3.38 5.13 2.76
N MET A 112 -3.51 4.11 1.90
CA MET A 112 -2.95 4.11 0.55
C MET A 112 -3.92 4.62 -0.52
N HIS A 113 -4.99 5.31 -0.13
CA HIS A 113 -5.90 5.97 -1.04
C HIS A 113 -5.54 7.44 -1.22
N ILE A 114 -5.99 8.03 -2.33
CA ILE A 114 -5.88 9.46 -2.59
C ILE A 114 -6.81 10.27 -1.66
N ARG A 115 -6.48 11.54 -1.41
CA ARG A 115 -7.21 12.43 -0.49
C ARG A 115 -8.74 12.40 -0.65
N PRO A 116 -9.35 12.49 -1.85
CA PRO A 116 -10.79 12.43 -1.99
C PRO A 116 -11.44 11.14 -1.45
N TYR A 117 -10.66 10.11 -1.24
CA TYR A 117 -11.15 8.83 -0.73
C TYR A 117 -11.24 8.80 0.79
N TYR A 118 -10.21 9.26 1.50
CA TYR A 118 -10.19 9.24 2.97
C TYR A 118 -10.83 10.48 3.62
N THR A 119 -11.18 11.49 2.84
CA THR A 119 -11.95 12.68 3.30
C THR A 119 -13.46 12.53 3.03
N ARG A 120 -13.94 11.34 2.65
CA ARG A 120 -15.36 11.09 2.40
C ARG A 120 -16.18 11.27 3.69
N THR A 121 -17.40 11.80 3.50
CA THR A 121 -18.35 12.07 4.59
C THR A 121 -19.62 11.24 4.49
N PHE A 122 -19.55 10.06 3.85
CA PHE A 122 -20.70 9.18 3.76
C PHE A 122 -21.14 8.73 5.17
N ASP A 123 -22.43 8.66 5.38
CA ASP A 123 -22.99 8.19 6.65
C ASP A 123 -22.93 6.65 6.75
N VAL A 124 -21.69 6.17 6.77
CA VAL A 124 -21.35 4.76 6.97
C VAL A 124 -20.39 4.72 8.15
N PRO A 125 -20.61 3.82 9.12
CA PRO A 125 -19.73 3.70 10.28
C PRO A 125 -18.25 3.62 9.89
N GLY A 126 -17.43 4.46 10.51
CA GLY A 126 -15.99 4.56 10.25
C GLY A 126 -15.62 5.47 9.09
N VAL A 127 -16.46 5.69 8.11
CA VAL A 127 -16.11 6.50 6.92
C VAL A 127 -16.08 8.00 7.22
N LYS A 128 -17.12 8.54 7.86
CA LYS A 128 -17.17 9.97 8.20
C LYS A 128 -16.21 10.36 9.32
N GLU A 129 -15.91 9.42 10.20
CA GLU A 129 -15.00 9.60 11.33
C GLU A 129 -13.53 9.42 10.94
N HIS A 130 -13.27 8.85 9.75
CA HIS A 130 -11.92 8.44 9.36
C HIS A 130 -10.97 9.61 9.19
N TYR A 131 -11.37 10.65 8.46
CA TYR A 131 -10.52 11.82 8.27
C TYR A 131 -10.27 12.59 9.59
N PRO A 132 -11.28 12.89 10.42
CA PRO A 132 -11.04 13.43 11.75
C PRO A 132 -10.06 12.60 12.58
N TRP A 133 -10.21 11.28 12.59
CA TRP A 133 -9.29 10.38 13.28
C TRP A 133 -7.87 10.46 12.73
N LEU A 134 -7.68 10.49 11.41
CA LEU A 134 -6.35 10.65 10.81
C LEU A 134 -5.66 11.95 11.23
N CYS A 135 -6.44 13.03 11.49
CA CYS A 135 -5.93 14.33 11.91
C CYS A 135 -5.58 14.40 13.41
N GLU A 136 -5.90 13.38 14.19
CA GLU A 136 -5.46 13.27 15.57
C GLU A 136 -3.98 12.87 15.66
N GLU A 137 -3.30 13.30 16.74
CA GLU A 137 -1.93 12.86 17.01
C GLU A 137 -1.92 11.51 17.71
N HIS A 138 -1.44 10.48 17.04
CA HIS A 138 -1.37 9.11 17.56
C HIS A 138 0.03 8.73 18.06
N GLY A 139 1.06 9.49 17.66
CA GLY A 139 2.46 9.19 17.93
C GLY A 139 2.98 7.92 17.24
N LYS A 140 2.29 7.45 16.21
CA LYS A 140 2.58 6.24 15.44
C LYS A 140 2.45 6.51 13.95
N PRO A 141 3.30 5.93 13.09
CA PRO A 141 3.33 6.30 11.67
C PRO A 141 2.07 5.85 10.93
N ILE A 142 1.52 6.77 10.13
CA ILE A 142 0.45 6.54 9.16
C ILE A 142 1.06 6.64 7.76
N TYR A 143 1.30 5.50 7.12
CA TYR A 143 1.86 5.47 5.77
C TYR A 143 0.81 5.88 4.74
N MET A 144 1.17 6.84 3.90
CA MET A 144 0.32 7.42 2.88
C MET A 144 1.07 7.52 1.55
N LEU A 145 0.34 7.75 0.45
CA LEU A 145 0.96 7.98 -0.87
C LEU A 145 1.84 9.24 -0.89
N ASN A 146 1.42 10.27 -0.18
CA ASN A 146 2.14 11.50 0.06
C ASN A 146 1.87 11.96 1.49
N VAL A 147 2.76 12.73 2.07
CA VAL A 147 2.51 13.41 3.35
C VAL A 147 1.32 14.36 3.21
N ASP A 148 0.45 14.37 4.18
CA ASP A 148 -0.67 15.31 4.31
C ASP A 148 -0.40 16.21 5.52
N GLU A 149 -0.28 17.53 5.31
CA GLU A 149 0.07 18.49 6.36
C GLU A 149 -0.96 18.57 7.49
N GLU A 150 -2.22 18.18 7.21
CA GLU A 150 -3.28 18.12 8.20
C GLU A 150 -3.30 16.82 9.03
N ILE A 151 -2.45 15.85 8.66
CA ILE A 151 -2.32 14.55 9.34
C ILE A 151 -0.95 14.48 10.03
N PRO A 152 -0.86 14.73 11.35
CA PRO A 152 0.42 14.90 12.05
C PRO A 152 1.38 13.72 11.94
N ASP A 153 0.83 12.50 11.93
CA ASP A 153 1.60 11.25 11.88
C ASP A 153 1.78 10.69 10.47
N SER A 154 1.41 11.47 9.43
CA SER A 154 1.55 11.04 8.04
C SER A 154 3.02 10.85 7.64
N VAL A 155 3.30 9.72 6.99
CA VAL A 155 4.62 9.35 6.47
C VAL A 155 4.47 8.95 5.01
N GLU A 156 5.26 9.53 4.12
CA GLU A 156 5.26 9.12 2.72
C GLU A 156 5.75 7.67 2.59
N TYR A 157 4.97 6.86 1.88
CA TYR A 157 5.36 5.49 1.59
C TYR A 157 6.58 5.47 0.65
N PRO A 158 7.67 4.75 0.97
CA PRO A 158 8.93 4.79 0.22
C PRO A 158 8.86 4.01 -1.09
N LEU A 159 7.91 4.38 -1.99
CA LEU A 159 7.58 3.65 -3.20
C LEU A 159 8.78 3.47 -4.15
N ALA A 160 9.63 4.49 -4.29
CA ALA A 160 10.80 4.44 -5.16
C ALA A 160 11.79 3.35 -4.71
N ARG A 161 12.03 3.25 -3.39
CA ARG A 161 12.88 2.23 -2.78
C ARG A 161 12.30 0.83 -2.99
N MET A 162 11.00 0.65 -2.76
CA MET A 162 10.31 -0.62 -2.96
C MET A 162 10.36 -1.06 -4.43
N ASN A 163 10.09 -0.16 -5.37
CA ASN A 163 10.17 -0.45 -6.80
C ASN A 163 11.60 -0.85 -7.23
N LYS A 164 12.61 -0.17 -6.72
CA LYS A 164 14.02 -0.52 -6.99
C LYS A 164 14.34 -1.92 -6.48
N ARG A 165 13.88 -2.26 -5.27
CA ARG A 165 14.18 -3.54 -4.63
C ARG A 165 13.45 -4.71 -5.30
N PHE A 166 12.16 -4.61 -5.52
CA PHE A 166 11.33 -5.75 -5.92
C PHE A 166 11.03 -5.82 -7.42
N PHE A 167 10.98 -4.68 -8.12
CA PHE A 167 10.55 -4.64 -9.52
C PHE A 167 11.65 -4.26 -10.52
N SER A 168 12.89 -4.13 -10.10
CA SER A 168 14.00 -3.78 -11.00
C SER A 168 14.22 -4.80 -12.13
N LYS A 169 13.83 -6.06 -11.92
CA LYS A 169 14.03 -7.18 -12.86
C LYS A 169 12.75 -7.67 -13.52
N ILE A 170 11.58 -7.09 -13.22
CA ILE A 170 10.30 -7.50 -13.81
C ILE A 170 9.94 -6.52 -14.92
N ARG A 171 9.80 -7.04 -16.15
CA ARG A 171 9.51 -6.25 -17.34
C ARG A 171 8.34 -6.82 -18.12
N ARG A 172 7.62 -5.95 -18.81
CA ARG A 172 6.66 -6.27 -19.85
C ARG A 172 7.08 -5.49 -21.09
N GLY A 173 7.79 -6.15 -22.01
CA GLY A 173 8.53 -5.44 -23.05
C GLY A 173 9.64 -4.59 -22.43
N ASP A 174 9.70 -3.32 -22.79
CA ASP A 174 10.68 -2.36 -22.26
C ASP A 174 10.26 -1.69 -20.95
N GLU A 175 9.01 -1.85 -20.54
CA GLU A 175 8.46 -1.25 -19.32
C GLU A 175 8.80 -2.06 -18.08
N LYS A 176 9.19 -1.38 -16.99
CA LYS A 176 9.27 -1.98 -15.64
C LYS A 176 7.85 -2.13 -15.09
N VAL A 177 7.51 -3.35 -14.73
CA VAL A 177 6.22 -3.65 -14.10
C VAL A 177 6.27 -3.27 -12.64
N LYS A 178 5.20 -2.65 -12.15
CA LYS A 178 4.93 -2.39 -10.74
C LYS A 178 3.59 -3.05 -10.42
N TYR A 179 3.51 -3.78 -9.32
CA TYR A 179 2.34 -4.59 -9.03
C TYR A 179 1.86 -4.38 -7.60
N TYR A 180 0.98 -3.37 -7.45
CA TYR A 180 0.34 -2.97 -6.19
C TYR A 180 -1.13 -2.64 -6.50
N THR A 181 -2.03 -3.57 -6.28
CA THR A 181 -3.46 -3.42 -6.62
C THR A 181 -4.35 -3.21 -5.41
N SER A 182 -3.77 -3.24 -4.20
CA SER A 182 -4.45 -2.96 -2.93
C SER A 182 -3.43 -2.53 -1.89
N THR A 183 -3.87 -2.23 -0.66
CA THR A 183 -2.98 -1.81 0.43
C THR A 183 -2.03 -2.93 0.90
N MET A 184 -2.48 -4.18 0.92
CA MET A 184 -1.66 -5.32 1.36
C MET A 184 -0.31 -5.45 0.64
N PRO A 185 -0.19 -5.34 -0.69
CA PRO A 185 1.09 -5.31 -1.39
C PRO A 185 2.08 -4.27 -0.90
N TYR A 186 1.61 -3.07 -0.53
CA TYR A 186 2.48 -2.05 0.05
C TYR A 186 2.98 -2.45 1.43
N MET A 187 2.10 -2.99 2.28
CA MET A 187 2.48 -3.53 3.59
C MET A 187 3.51 -4.66 3.43
N MET A 188 3.26 -5.59 2.51
CA MET A 188 4.16 -6.72 2.23
C MET A 188 5.54 -6.24 1.79
N ALA A 189 5.60 -5.30 0.83
CA ALA A 189 6.88 -4.76 0.36
C ALA A 189 7.67 -4.10 1.49
N LEU A 190 7.01 -3.32 2.34
CA LEU A 190 7.67 -2.67 3.47
C LEU A 190 8.16 -3.67 4.51
N ALA A 191 7.36 -4.68 4.85
CA ALA A 191 7.74 -5.73 5.80
C ALA A 191 8.97 -6.53 5.30
N LEU A 192 8.98 -6.89 4.03
CA LEU A 192 10.11 -7.57 3.39
C LEU A 192 11.37 -6.69 3.33
N ASP A 193 11.19 -5.40 3.07
CA ASP A 193 12.30 -4.44 3.03
C ASP A 193 12.91 -4.24 4.41
N GLU A 194 12.11 -4.22 5.43
CA GLU A 194 12.56 -4.10 6.82
C GLU A 194 13.05 -5.41 7.43
N GLY A 195 12.87 -6.55 6.76
CA GLY A 195 13.40 -7.86 7.15
C GLY A 195 12.63 -8.50 8.32
N PHE A 196 11.31 -8.42 8.32
CA PHE A 196 10.48 -9.28 9.15
C PHE A 196 10.69 -10.75 8.76
N GLU A 197 10.75 -11.63 9.75
CA GLU A 197 11.00 -13.07 9.56
C GLU A 197 9.69 -13.85 9.44
N ARG A 198 8.59 -13.29 9.97
CA ARG A 198 7.24 -13.86 9.92
C ARG A 198 6.20 -12.77 9.66
N ILE A 199 5.28 -13.06 8.74
CA ILE A 199 4.14 -12.20 8.39
C ILE A 199 2.87 -13.00 8.59
N GLU A 200 1.98 -12.50 9.44
CA GLU A 200 0.66 -13.07 9.70
C GLU A 200 -0.41 -12.20 9.05
N ILE A 201 -1.44 -12.80 8.46
CA ILE A 201 -2.44 -12.05 7.69
C ILE A 201 -3.84 -12.41 8.18
N TYR A 202 -4.51 -11.45 8.77
CA TYR A 202 -5.84 -11.56 9.33
C TYR A 202 -6.81 -10.64 8.59
N GLY A 203 -8.04 -11.11 8.32
CA GLY A 203 -9.08 -10.30 7.71
C GLY A 203 -8.78 -9.78 6.29
N MET A 204 -7.84 -10.40 5.58
CA MET A 204 -7.49 -10.09 4.18
C MET A 204 -7.69 -11.32 3.33
N GLU A 205 -8.89 -11.51 2.80
CA GLU A 205 -9.26 -12.72 2.04
C GLU A 205 -9.39 -12.47 0.56
N MET A 206 -9.63 -11.22 0.17
CA MET A 206 -9.78 -10.80 -1.22
C MET A 206 -10.75 -11.70 -1.99
N ALA A 207 -11.93 -11.96 -1.38
CA ALA A 207 -12.94 -12.88 -1.89
C ALA A 207 -14.10 -12.19 -2.61
N GLY A 208 -14.23 -10.86 -2.50
CA GLY A 208 -15.20 -10.07 -3.24
C GLY A 208 -14.95 -10.12 -4.75
N PRO A 209 -15.98 -9.92 -5.61
CA PRO A 209 -15.84 -10.07 -7.07
C PRO A 209 -14.68 -9.25 -7.67
N ASP A 210 -14.59 -7.96 -7.34
CA ASP A 210 -13.52 -7.08 -7.84
C ASP A 210 -12.17 -7.40 -7.19
N GLU A 211 -12.18 -7.75 -5.90
CA GLU A 211 -10.99 -8.15 -5.16
C GLU A 211 -10.41 -9.45 -5.71
N TYR A 212 -11.27 -10.42 -6.03
CA TYR A 212 -10.86 -11.71 -6.56
C TYR A 212 -10.12 -11.59 -7.89
N VAL A 213 -10.60 -10.73 -8.78
CA VAL A 213 -10.01 -10.58 -10.12
C VAL A 213 -8.76 -9.71 -10.12
N ALA A 214 -8.76 -8.61 -9.37
CA ALA A 214 -7.71 -7.59 -9.45
C ALA A 214 -6.72 -7.62 -8.27
N GLN A 215 -7.22 -7.80 -7.04
CA GLN A 215 -6.39 -7.66 -5.85
C GLN A 215 -5.75 -8.97 -5.42
N ARG A 216 -6.50 -10.06 -5.46
CA ARG A 216 -6.05 -11.37 -5.03
C ARG A 216 -4.83 -11.89 -5.80
N PRO A 217 -4.77 -11.86 -7.15
CA PRO A 217 -3.57 -12.30 -7.87
C PRO A 217 -2.32 -11.52 -7.49
N CYS A 218 -2.48 -10.24 -7.17
CA CYS A 218 -1.39 -9.42 -6.67
C CYS A 218 -0.98 -9.84 -5.24
N GLY A 219 -1.95 -10.10 -4.37
CA GLY A 219 -1.71 -10.62 -3.02
C GLY A 219 -0.95 -11.95 -3.07
N GLU A 220 -1.42 -12.92 -3.86
CA GLU A 220 -0.79 -14.22 -4.06
C GLU A 220 0.66 -14.09 -4.60
N PHE A 221 0.88 -13.18 -5.55
CA PHE A 221 2.23 -12.87 -6.05
C PHE A 221 3.16 -12.41 -4.92
N TRP A 222 2.71 -11.50 -4.05
CA TRP A 222 3.52 -11.01 -2.95
C TRP A 222 3.74 -12.05 -1.85
N LEU A 223 2.77 -12.91 -1.59
CA LEU A 223 2.93 -14.05 -0.67
C LEU A 223 3.99 -15.03 -1.19
N GLY A 224 3.93 -15.35 -2.50
CA GLY A 224 4.93 -16.20 -3.14
C GLY A 224 6.33 -15.58 -3.10
N MET A 225 6.44 -14.26 -3.28
CA MET A 225 7.70 -13.54 -3.15
C MET A 225 8.25 -13.61 -1.72
N ALA A 226 7.41 -13.37 -0.72
CA ALA A 226 7.80 -13.44 0.69
C ALA A 226 8.29 -14.83 1.09
N ALA A 227 7.53 -15.87 0.74
CA ALA A 227 7.91 -17.26 0.99
C ALA A 227 9.21 -17.62 0.25
N GLY A 228 9.38 -17.17 -1.00
CA GLY A 228 10.61 -17.35 -1.78
C GLY A 228 11.83 -16.64 -1.20
N MET A 229 11.63 -15.60 -0.40
CA MET A 229 12.67 -14.90 0.37
C MET A 229 12.94 -15.54 1.75
N GLY A 230 12.25 -16.63 2.09
CA GLY A 230 12.40 -17.34 3.36
C GLY A 230 11.61 -16.76 4.52
N VAL A 231 10.65 -15.87 4.26
CA VAL A 231 9.76 -15.33 5.29
C VAL A 231 8.62 -16.31 5.55
N GLU A 232 8.37 -16.61 6.82
CA GLU A 232 7.23 -17.44 7.22
C GLU A 232 5.92 -16.67 7.03
N ILE A 233 4.96 -17.28 6.33
CA ILE A 233 3.62 -16.72 6.13
C ILE A 233 2.63 -17.54 6.94
N TYR A 234 1.86 -16.86 7.79
CA TYR A 234 0.75 -17.45 8.51
C TYR A 234 -0.58 -16.88 8.01
N LEU A 235 -1.49 -17.78 7.69
CA LEU A 235 -2.89 -17.48 7.36
C LEU A 235 -3.78 -18.25 8.35
N PRO A 236 -4.83 -17.65 8.93
CA PRO A 236 -5.81 -18.36 9.73
C PRO A 236 -6.46 -19.53 8.96
N PRO A 237 -6.93 -20.59 9.63
CA PRO A 237 -7.42 -21.82 8.97
C PRO A 237 -8.50 -21.59 7.91
N ASP A 238 -9.39 -20.63 8.12
CA ASP A 238 -10.51 -20.32 7.21
C ASP A 238 -10.18 -19.22 6.19
N ASN A 239 -8.92 -18.77 6.13
CA ASN A 239 -8.50 -17.73 5.19
C ASN A 239 -8.54 -18.25 3.75
N GLN A 240 -9.17 -17.49 2.87
CA GLN A 240 -9.40 -17.85 1.47
C GLN A 240 -8.33 -17.31 0.50
N LEU A 241 -7.33 -16.60 0.99
CA LEU A 241 -6.34 -15.93 0.15
C LEU A 241 -5.50 -16.90 -0.69
N ILE A 242 -5.10 -18.02 -0.09
CA ILE A 242 -4.44 -19.11 -0.82
C ILE A 242 -5.33 -20.36 -0.80
N LYS A 243 -5.62 -20.90 -1.97
CA LYS A 243 -6.34 -22.17 -2.10
C LYS A 243 -5.34 -23.31 -2.20
N GLY A 244 -5.29 -24.15 -1.17
CA GLY A 244 -4.34 -25.26 -1.07
C GLY A 244 -4.85 -26.56 -1.68
N TYR A 245 -4.78 -26.73 -3.01
CA TYR A 245 -5.03 -28.04 -3.63
C TYR A 245 -3.96 -28.37 -4.69
N LEU A 246 -3.77 -29.64 -4.92
CA LEU A 246 -2.77 -30.15 -5.86
C LEU A 246 -3.47 -30.62 -7.15
N TYR A 247 -3.27 -29.90 -8.25
CA TYR A 247 -3.80 -30.26 -9.54
C TYR A 247 -3.30 -31.65 -9.98
N GLY A 248 -4.23 -32.54 -10.37
CA GLY A 248 -3.93 -33.86 -10.90
C GLY A 248 -3.67 -34.94 -9.86
N TYR A 249 -3.63 -34.63 -8.56
CA TYR A 249 -3.50 -35.63 -7.50
C TYR A 249 -4.86 -36.11 -7.04
N LYS A 250 -4.99 -37.45 -6.83
CA LYS A 250 -6.26 -38.08 -6.40
C LYS A 250 -6.70 -37.57 -5.03
N GLY A 251 -8.01 -37.29 -4.89
CA GLY A 251 -8.61 -36.82 -3.64
C GLY A 251 -8.59 -35.30 -3.45
N GLN A 252 -7.98 -34.57 -4.36
CA GLN A 252 -8.04 -33.11 -4.42
C GLN A 252 -9.08 -32.72 -5.49
N GLY A 253 -10.31 -32.47 -5.04
CA GLY A 253 -11.42 -32.03 -5.93
C GLY A 253 -11.16 -30.62 -6.50
N TYR A 254 -11.74 -30.37 -7.69
CA TYR A 254 -11.94 -29.02 -8.19
C TYR A 254 -13.10 -28.37 -7.45
#